data_e1af04aed729a64a8bd9792a8421840f
#
_entry.id   e1af04aed729a64a8bd9792a8421840f
#
_cell.length_a   1.000
_cell.length_b   1.000
_cell.length_c   1.000
_cell.angle_alpha   90.00
_cell.angle_beta   90.00
_cell.angle_gamma   90.00
#
_symmetry.space_group_name_H-M   'P 1'
#
loop_
_entity.id
_entity.type
_entity.pdbx_description
1 polymer ?
#
loop_
_entity_poly.entity_id
_entity_poly.type
_entity_poly.pdbx_seq_one_letter_code
_entity_poly.pdbx_strand_id
1 'polypeptide(L)'
;MGPLTQAWLSWAGVSSKNPQIYALGVKELWEAKQPLDAVIHTLGYPLRMQEFGGAFIYAMPDGLTSIGLVAGLDYRDPMFDPHVTFQHLKRHPFVSSLLEGGNMVRYGAKALPEGGWHTIPRVYADGVLIAGDAGGFLNSLRLKGIHLAMRTGMLAAETAFDCVRKNDVSAGALKQYTDAIDQ
;
A
#
# COMPACT_ATOMS: atom_id res chain seq x y z
N MET A 1 6.82 1.11 1.79
CA MET A 1 7.96 1.96 2.19
C MET A 1 8.64 2.52 0.96
N GLY A 2 8.99 3.81 0.99
CA GLY A 2 9.70 4.45 -0.10
C GLY A 2 11.22 4.22 -0.03
N PRO A 3 11.96 4.55 -1.12
CA PRO A 3 13.41 4.37 -1.16
C PRO A 3 14.16 5.09 -0.04
N LEU A 4 13.73 6.30 0.32
CA LEU A 4 14.35 7.07 1.42
C LEU A 4 14.20 6.38 2.76
N THR A 5 13.02 5.83 3.07
CA THR A 5 12.81 5.07 4.30
C THR A 5 13.68 3.83 4.35
N GLN A 6 13.75 3.07 3.25
CA GLN A 6 14.59 1.87 3.17
C GLN A 6 16.08 2.19 3.35
N ALA A 7 16.56 3.24 2.67
CA ALA A 7 17.95 3.69 2.81
C ALA A 7 18.25 4.13 4.25
N TRP A 8 17.35 4.89 4.88
CA TRP A 8 17.52 5.33 6.25
C TRP A 8 17.50 4.17 7.24
N LEU A 9 16.58 3.22 7.11
CA LEU A 9 16.52 2.03 7.99
C LEU A 9 17.80 1.21 7.89
N SER A 10 18.32 1.01 6.68
CA SER A 10 19.58 0.31 6.45
C SER A 10 20.77 1.04 7.07
N TRP A 11 20.87 2.35 6.83
CA TRP A 11 21.95 3.19 7.33
C TRP A 11 21.94 3.30 8.86
N ALA A 12 20.76 3.48 9.46
CA ALA A 12 20.59 3.61 10.91
C ALA A 12 20.58 2.27 11.66
N GLY A 13 20.64 1.14 10.96
CA GLY A 13 20.58 -0.20 11.56
C GLY A 13 19.27 -0.46 12.30
N VAL A 14 18.17 0.16 11.86
CA VAL A 14 16.85 0.03 12.50
C VAL A 14 16.09 -1.14 11.91
N SER A 15 15.64 -2.04 12.77
CA SER A 15 14.78 -3.16 12.39
C SER A 15 13.40 -3.05 13.04
N SER A 16 12.44 -3.75 12.46
CA SER A 16 11.12 -4.00 13.03
C SER A 16 11.09 -5.33 13.78
N LYS A 17 10.01 -5.57 14.54
CA LYS A 17 9.83 -6.83 15.27
C LYS A 17 9.79 -8.04 14.33
N ASN A 18 9.12 -7.90 13.18
CA ASN A 18 9.07 -8.89 12.11
C ASN A 18 9.62 -8.28 10.82
N PRO A 19 10.17 -9.08 9.90
CA PRO A 19 10.58 -8.60 8.59
C PRO A 19 9.38 -8.04 7.81
N GLN A 20 9.62 -7.00 7.01
CA GLN A 20 8.58 -6.44 6.15
C GLN A 20 8.27 -7.40 5.01
N ILE A 21 6.99 -7.59 4.73
CA ILE A 21 6.47 -8.30 3.58
C ILE A 21 6.05 -7.26 2.53
N TYR A 22 6.40 -7.51 1.29
CA TYR A 22 6.01 -6.65 0.18
C TYR A 22 5.07 -7.37 -0.77
N ALA A 23 4.15 -6.61 -1.36
CA ALA A 23 3.36 -7.05 -2.50
C ALA A 23 3.63 -6.14 -3.70
N LEU A 24 3.38 -6.66 -4.90
CA LEU A 24 3.34 -5.88 -6.13
C LEU A 24 1.90 -5.63 -6.53
N GLY A 25 1.51 -4.36 -6.58
CA GLY A 25 0.26 -3.94 -7.19
C GLY A 25 0.47 -3.57 -8.65
N VAL A 26 -0.25 -4.20 -9.55
CA VAL A 26 -0.37 -3.81 -10.97
C VAL A 26 -1.77 -3.30 -11.22
N LYS A 27 -1.91 -2.19 -11.92
CA LYS A 27 -3.22 -1.60 -12.19
C LYS A 27 -3.33 -0.96 -13.56
N GLU A 28 -4.54 -0.89 -14.05
CA GLU A 28 -4.93 -0.18 -15.27
C GLU A 28 -6.11 0.76 -14.99
N LEU A 29 -6.18 1.84 -15.77
CA LEU A 29 -7.35 2.71 -15.86
C LEU A 29 -7.97 2.53 -17.22
N TRP A 30 -9.29 2.37 -17.24
CA TRP A 30 -10.09 2.11 -18.44
C TRP A 30 -11.20 3.14 -18.60
N GLU A 31 -11.39 3.60 -19.80
CA GLU A 31 -12.64 4.24 -20.25
C GLU A 31 -13.65 3.13 -20.51
N ALA A 32 -14.33 2.66 -19.46
CA ALA A 32 -15.30 1.59 -19.57
C ALA A 32 -16.63 2.13 -20.11
N LYS A 33 -17.29 1.37 -20.99
CA LYS A 33 -18.61 1.74 -21.51
C LYS A 33 -19.74 1.45 -20.54
N GLN A 34 -19.53 0.48 -19.66
CA GLN A 34 -20.51 0.08 -18.65
C GLN A 34 -20.25 0.89 -17.36
N PRO A 35 -21.26 1.57 -16.80
CA PRO A 35 -21.13 2.23 -15.51
C PRO A 35 -20.94 1.19 -14.41
N LEU A 36 -19.99 1.45 -13.51
CA LEU A 36 -19.78 0.66 -12.32
C LEU A 36 -20.18 1.51 -11.10
N ASP A 37 -21.14 1.04 -10.32
CA ASP A 37 -21.67 1.70 -9.12
C ASP A 37 -21.20 1.02 -7.81
N ALA A 38 -20.27 0.09 -7.93
CA ALA A 38 -19.77 -0.71 -6.81
C ALA A 38 -18.24 -0.67 -6.72
N VAL A 39 -17.73 -0.91 -5.53
CA VAL A 39 -16.33 -1.27 -5.29
C VAL A 39 -16.26 -2.78 -5.13
N ILE A 40 -15.48 -3.44 -5.99
CA ILE A 40 -15.35 -4.89 -6.05
C ILE A 40 -13.96 -5.26 -5.55
N HIS A 41 -13.90 -6.15 -4.58
CA HIS A 41 -12.68 -6.81 -4.14
C HIS A 41 -12.80 -8.31 -4.36
N THR A 42 -11.72 -8.93 -4.82
CA THR A 42 -11.63 -10.38 -4.93
C THR A 42 -10.48 -10.91 -4.08
N LEU A 43 -10.60 -12.14 -3.63
CA LEU A 43 -9.54 -12.89 -2.97
C LEU A 43 -9.30 -14.19 -3.78
N GLY A 44 -8.05 -14.61 -3.85
CA GLY A 44 -7.68 -15.80 -4.60
C GLY A 44 -7.65 -15.52 -6.11
N TYR A 45 -8.52 -16.12 -6.91
CA TYR A 45 -8.46 -16.03 -8.36
C TYR A 45 -8.07 -14.62 -8.88
N PRO A 46 -7.08 -14.54 -9.79
CA PRO A 46 -6.37 -15.62 -10.50
C PRO A 46 -5.15 -16.19 -9.73
N LEU A 47 -4.93 -15.77 -8.49
CA LEU A 47 -3.87 -16.25 -7.62
C LEU A 47 -4.20 -17.67 -7.12
N ARG A 48 -3.17 -18.47 -6.84
CA ARG A 48 -3.31 -19.77 -6.20
C ARG A 48 -3.62 -19.59 -4.70
N MET A 49 -4.17 -20.62 -4.07
CA MET A 49 -4.52 -20.62 -2.64
C MET A 49 -3.33 -20.31 -1.70
N GLN A 50 -2.11 -20.57 -2.14
CA GLN A 50 -0.89 -20.33 -1.37
C GLN A 50 -0.31 -18.92 -1.55
N GLU A 51 -0.85 -18.15 -2.48
CA GLU A 51 -0.37 -16.81 -2.83
C GLU A 51 -1.24 -15.76 -2.15
N PHE A 52 -0.59 -14.85 -1.43
CA PHE A 52 -1.27 -13.71 -0.83
C PHE A 52 -1.65 -12.69 -1.91
N GLY A 53 -2.89 -12.21 -1.86
CA GLY A 53 -3.31 -11.12 -2.74
C GLY A 53 -4.76 -11.22 -3.19
N GLY A 54 -5.09 -10.41 -4.19
CA GLY A 54 -6.43 -10.32 -4.75
C GLY A 54 -6.55 -9.13 -5.70
N ALA A 55 -7.73 -8.95 -6.25
CA ALA A 55 -8.00 -7.88 -7.19
C ALA A 55 -8.95 -6.83 -6.62
N PHE A 56 -8.93 -5.65 -7.22
CA PHE A 56 -9.87 -4.57 -6.97
C PHE A 56 -10.38 -4.00 -8.29
N ILE A 57 -11.65 -3.61 -8.31
CA ILE A 57 -12.26 -2.88 -9.42
C ILE A 57 -13.17 -1.81 -8.81
N TYR A 58 -13.03 -0.58 -9.23
CA TYR A 58 -13.88 0.52 -8.77
C TYR A 58 -13.98 1.65 -9.79
N ALA A 59 -15.13 2.33 -9.77
CA ALA A 59 -15.32 3.54 -10.56
C ALA A 59 -14.48 4.70 -10.01
N MET A 60 -13.97 5.50 -10.91
CA MET A 60 -13.30 6.76 -10.62
C MET A 60 -14.10 7.94 -11.17
N PRO A 61 -13.82 9.17 -10.72
CA PRO A 61 -14.31 10.36 -11.39
C PRO A 61 -14.00 10.32 -12.89
N ASP A 62 -14.74 11.09 -13.66
CA ASP A 62 -14.57 11.25 -15.12
C ASP A 62 -14.89 9.98 -15.95
N GLY A 63 -15.70 9.06 -15.40
CA GLY A 63 -16.14 7.87 -16.12
C GLY A 63 -15.06 6.80 -16.27
N LEU A 64 -13.95 6.91 -15.54
CA LEU A 64 -12.90 5.91 -15.55
C LEU A 64 -13.21 4.76 -14.59
N THR A 65 -12.74 3.57 -14.95
CA THR A 65 -12.73 2.38 -14.09
C THR A 65 -11.29 1.99 -13.79
N SER A 66 -10.95 1.87 -12.51
CA SER A 66 -9.67 1.35 -12.06
C SER A 66 -9.79 -0.14 -11.80
N ILE A 67 -8.92 -0.93 -12.41
CA ILE A 67 -8.79 -2.37 -12.15
C ILE A 67 -7.35 -2.69 -11.80
N GLY A 68 -7.14 -3.54 -10.82
CA GLY A 68 -5.80 -3.97 -10.43
C GLY A 68 -5.75 -5.30 -9.72
N LEU A 69 -4.54 -5.83 -9.66
CA LEU A 69 -4.19 -7.05 -8.94
C LEU A 69 -3.04 -6.72 -8.00
N VAL A 70 -3.14 -7.16 -6.76
CA VAL A 70 -2.06 -7.14 -5.77
C VAL A 70 -1.62 -8.57 -5.52
N ALA A 71 -0.33 -8.85 -5.62
CA ALA A 71 0.24 -10.16 -5.35
C ALA A 71 1.44 -10.02 -4.40
N GLY A 72 1.46 -10.83 -3.33
CA GLY A 72 2.60 -10.90 -2.41
C GLY A 72 3.87 -11.31 -3.15
N LEU A 73 5.00 -10.70 -2.79
CA LEU A 73 6.31 -11.00 -3.40
C LEU A 73 6.99 -12.24 -2.78
N ASP A 74 6.33 -12.89 -1.82
CA ASP A 74 6.75 -14.13 -1.19
C ASP A 74 6.20 -15.39 -1.90
N TYR A 75 5.76 -15.26 -3.15
CA TYR A 75 5.29 -16.37 -3.98
C TYR A 75 6.37 -17.44 -4.15
N ARG A 76 5.93 -18.70 -4.20
CA ARG A 76 6.83 -19.87 -4.25
C ARG A 76 7.24 -20.28 -5.65
N ASP A 77 6.44 -19.94 -6.64
CA ASP A 77 6.68 -20.32 -8.04
C ASP A 77 7.60 -19.26 -8.69
N PRO A 78 8.85 -19.59 -9.02
CA PRO A 78 9.78 -18.63 -9.62
C PRO A 78 9.36 -18.18 -11.03
N MET A 79 8.39 -18.87 -11.65
CA MET A 79 7.81 -18.51 -12.95
C MET A 79 6.55 -17.64 -12.81
N PHE A 80 6.17 -17.29 -11.59
CA PHE A 80 5.02 -16.43 -11.36
C PHE A 80 5.27 -15.01 -11.89
N ASP A 81 4.39 -14.58 -12.79
CA ASP A 81 4.41 -13.23 -13.35
C ASP A 81 3.12 -12.50 -12.97
N PRO A 82 3.18 -11.47 -12.12
CA PRO A 82 2.00 -10.71 -11.71
C PRO A 82 1.28 -10.03 -12.87
N HIS A 83 2.01 -9.60 -13.91
CA HIS A 83 1.40 -8.99 -15.09
C HIS A 83 0.61 -10.00 -15.91
N VAL A 84 1.20 -11.17 -16.20
CA VAL A 84 0.50 -12.27 -16.89
C VAL A 84 -0.73 -12.70 -16.08
N THR A 85 -0.59 -12.84 -14.78
CA THR A 85 -1.68 -13.18 -13.86
C THR A 85 -2.79 -12.12 -13.90
N PHE A 86 -2.44 -10.85 -13.97
CA PHE A 86 -3.40 -9.77 -14.16
C PHE A 86 -4.12 -9.84 -15.51
N GLN A 87 -3.45 -10.25 -16.60
CA GLN A 87 -4.12 -10.51 -17.87
C GLN A 87 -5.12 -11.68 -17.78
N HIS A 88 -4.82 -12.71 -16.98
CA HIS A 88 -5.77 -13.80 -16.71
C HIS A 88 -7.02 -13.28 -15.96
N LEU A 89 -6.86 -12.39 -14.96
CA LEU A 89 -7.99 -11.76 -14.29
C LEU A 89 -8.95 -11.09 -15.30
N LYS A 90 -8.40 -10.35 -16.26
CA LYS A 90 -9.21 -9.64 -17.26
C LYS A 90 -9.98 -10.57 -18.23
N ARG A 91 -9.55 -11.83 -18.33
CA ARG A 91 -10.26 -12.86 -19.11
C ARG A 91 -11.42 -13.51 -18.34
N HIS A 92 -11.53 -13.28 -17.04
CA HIS A 92 -12.69 -13.75 -16.30
C HIS A 92 -13.97 -13.19 -16.88
N PRO A 93 -15.04 -13.97 -17.15
CA PRO A 93 -16.25 -13.49 -17.85
C PRO A 93 -16.85 -12.22 -17.26
N PHE A 94 -16.94 -12.16 -15.93
CA PHE A 94 -17.44 -10.97 -15.24
C PHE A 94 -16.55 -9.73 -15.48
N VAL A 95 -15.23 -9.87 -15.38
CA VAL A 95 -14.29 -8.76 -15.57
C VAL A 95 -14.24 -8.35 -17.04
N SER A 96 -14.22 -9.32 -17.95
CA SER A 96 -14.25 -9.08 -19.39
C SER A 96 -15.49 -8.29 -19.79
N SER A 97 -16.67 -8.64 -19.24
CA SER A 97 -17.90 -7.90 -19.57
C SER A 97 -17.88 -6.44 -19.08
N LEU A 98 -17.22 -6.15 -17.96
CA LEU A 98 -17.05 -4.77 -17.47
C LEU A 98 -16.13 -3.93 -18.36
N LEU A 99 -15.15 -4.56 -19.01
CA LEU A 99 -14.16 -3.89 -19.85
C LEU A 99 -14.53 -3.92 -21.33
N GLU A 100 -15.61 -4.60 -21.71
CA GLU A 100 -16.03 -4.78 -23.11
C GLU A 100 -16.25 -3.45 -23.82
N GLY A 101 -15.58 -3.30 -24.97
CA GLY A 101 -15.64 -2.10 -25.79
C GLY A 101 -15.02 -0.85 -25.16
N GLY A 102 -14.40 -0.97 -23.97
CA GLY A 102 -13.62 0.08 -23.34
C GLY A 102 -12.18 0.15 -23.86
N ASN A 103 -11.50 1.25 -23.51
CA ASN A 103 -10.09 1.47 -23.85
C ASN A 103 -9.25 1.61 -22.59
N MET A 104 -8.10 0.93 -22.54
CA MET A 104 -7.10 1.13 -21.49
C MET A 104 -6.35 2.41 -21.75
N VAL A 105 -6.41 3.38 -20.82
CA VAL A 105 -5.81 4.71 -20.98
C VAL A 105 -4.51 4.88 -20.19
N ARG A 106 -4.35 4.14 -19.09
CA ARG A 106 -3.13 4.17 -18.27
C ARG A 106 -2.91 2.84 -17.58
N TYR A 107 -1.64 2.54 -17.31
CA TYR A 107 -1.25 1.42 -16.46
C TYR A 107 -0.09 1.82 -15.54
N GLY A 108 0.13 1.05 -14.49
CA GLY A 108 1.25 1.24 -13.60
C GLY A 108 1.39 0.08 -12.61
N ALA A 109 2.57 0.00 -11.99
CA ALA A 109 2.85 -0.97 -10.95
C ALA A 109 3.64 -0.32 -9.82
N LYS A 110 3.44 -0.81 -8.59
CA LYS A 110 4.14 -0.34 -7.42
C LYS A 110 4.26 -1.44 -6.37
N ALA A 111 5.44 -1.53 -5.74
CA ALA A 111 5.60 -2.35 -4.54
C ALA A 111 4.97 -1.66 -3.33
N LEU A 112 4.26 -2.44 -2.52
CA LEU A 112 3.50 -2.01 -1.35
C LEU A 112 4.02 -2.76 -0.11
N PRO A 113 4.17 -2.11 1.07
CA PRO A 113 4.46 -2.79 2.32
C PRO A 113 3.16 -3.44 2.85
N GLU A 114 3.16 -4.75 3.03
CA GLU A 114 1.96 -5.53 3.40
C GLU A 114 2.15 -6.31 4.72
N GLY A 115 3.23 -6.10 5.45
CA GLY A 115 3.55 -6.85 6.65
C GLY A 115 2.71 -6.51 7.89
N GLY A 116 1.99 -5.40 7.88
CA GLY A 116 1.11 -4.98 8.96
C GLY A 116 1.86 -4.43 10.19
N TRP A 117 1.13 -4.33 11.32
CA TRP A 117 1.57 -3.64 12.54
C TRP A 117 2.95 -4.06 13.04
N HIS A 118 3.22 -5.36 13.10
CA HIS A 118 4.46 -5.89 13.67
C HIS A 118 5.69 -5.72 12.77
N THR A 119 5.51 -5.20 11.56
CA THR A 119 6.60 -4.88 10.62
C THR A 119 6.89 -3.39 10.55
N ILE A 120 6.16 -2.56 11.31
CA ILE A 120 6.43 -1.13 11.42
C ILE A 120 7.75 -0.97 12.18
N PRO A 121 8.77 -0.32 11.59
CA PRO A 121 10.03 -0.05 12.28
C PRO A 121 9.88 1.10 13.26
N ARG A 122 10.96 1.47 13.94
CA ARG A 122 10.99 2.74 14.65
C ARG A 122 10.83 3.89 13.65
N VAL A 123 9.77 4.66 13.79
CA VAL A 123 9.34 5.69 12.82
C VAL A 123 9.77 7.11 13.19
N TYR A 124 10.75 7.23 14.08
CA TYR A 124 11.33 8.51 14.50
C TYR A 124 12.84 8.38 14.75
N ALA A 125 13.54 9.50 14.56
CA ALA A 125 14.95 9.70 14.92
C ALA A 125 15.21 11.19 15.12
N ASP A 126 16.46 11.61 15.42
CA ASP A 126 16.80 13.03 15.50
C ASP A 126 16.42 13.75 14.18
N GLY A 127 15.50 14.69 14.29
CA GLY A 127 14.97 15.46 13.15
C GLY A 127 14.14 14.68 12.13
N VAL A 128 13.72 13.43 12.43
CA VAL A 128 13.00 12.55 11.47
C VAL A 128 11.74 12.00 12.08
N LEU A 129 10.63 12.10 11.32
CA LEU A 129 9.38 11.37 11.52
C LEU A 129 8.97 10.68 10.21
N ILE A 130 8.47 9.47 10.30
CA ILE A 130 8.01 8.69 9.14
C ILE A 130 6.53 8.37 9.33
N ALA A 131 5.69 8.70 8.35
CA ALA A 131 4.24 8.51 8.40
C ALA A 131 3.70 7.74 7.19
N GLY A 132 2.49 7.23 7.30
CA GLY A 132 1.77 6.55 6.23
C GLY A 132 2.50 5.32 5.68
N ASP A 133 2.34 5.05 4.41
CA ASP A 133 2.97 3.91 3.72
C ASP A 133 4.49 3.92 3.81
N ALA A 134 5.10 5.09 3.97
CA ALA A 134 6.54 5.20 4.18
C ALA A 134 6.98 4.47 5.45
N GLY A 135 6.16 4.49 6.52
CA GLY A 135 6.38 3.74 7.75
C GLY A 135 5.79 2.32 7.73
N GLY A 136 5.05 1.94 6.69
CA GLY A 136 4.36 0.65 6.62
C GLY A 136 3.00 0.64 7.31
N PHE A 137 2.38 1.82 7.52
CA PHE A 137 1.06 1.94 8.12
C PHE A 137 -0.05 1.55 7.13
N LEU A 138 -0.24 0.26 6.97
CA LEU A 138 -1.25 -0.34 6.11
C LEU A 138 -1.93 -1.51 6.83
N ASN A 139 -3.25 -1.55 6.80
CA ASN A 139 -4.00 -2.75 7.20
C ASN A 139 -4.18 -3.63 5.96
N SER A 140 -3.27 -4.58 5.78
CA SER A 140 -3.22 -5.47 4.61
C SER A 140 -4.45 -6.38 4.52
N LEU A 141 -4.98 -6.87 5.64
CA LEU A 141 -6.18 -7.73 5.65
C LEU A 141 -7.43 -7.00 5.12
N ARG A 142 -7.52 -5.69 5.32
CA ARG A 142 -8.65 -4.88 4.86
C ARG A 142 -8.33 -4.04 3.64
N LEU A 143 -7.11 -4.10 3.13
CA LEU A 143 -6.60 -3.27 2.03
C LEU A 143 -6.82 -1.76 2.29
N LYS A 144 -6.63 -1.33 3.54
CA LYS A 144 -6.91 0.03 4.00
C LYS A 144 -5.64 0.69 4.54
N GLY A 145 -5.15 1.72 3.85
CA GLY A 145 -3.99 2.52 4.25
C GLY A 145 -4.29 4.01 4.39
N ILE A 146 -5.27 4.54 3.64
CA ILE A 146 -5.51 6.00 3.55
C ILE A 146 -5.77 6.62 4.92
N HIS A 147 -6.68 6.05 5.71
CA HIS A 147 -7.00 6.58 7.05
C HIS A 147 -5.81 6.51 8.02
N LEU A 148 -4.98 5.45 7.92
CA LEU A 148 -3.76 5.33 8.72
C LEU A 148 -2.71 6.36 8.28
N ALA A 149 -2.56 6.58 6.96
CA ALA A 149 -1.66 7.60 6.45
C ALA A 149 -2.09 9.00 6.88
N MET A 150 -3.38 9.32 6.84
CA MET A 150 -3.92 10.60 7.33
C MET A 150 -3.69 10.74 8.83
N ARG A 151 -4.05 9.75 9.65
CA ARG A 151 -3.89 9.80 11.10
C ARG A 151 -2.43 9.97 11.51
N THR A 152 -1.54 9.15 10.97
CA THR A 152 -0.11 9.25 11.28
C THR A 152 0.51 10.55 10.76
N GLY A 153 0.05 11.07 9.63
CA GLY A 153 0.45 12.39 9.13
C GLY A 153 0.05 13.52 10.08
N MET A 154 -1.18 13.51 10.62
CA MET A 154 -1.66 14.48 11.60
C MET A 154 -0.82 14.42 12.89
N LEU A 155 -0.64 13.22 13.44
CA LEU A 155 0.18 13.03 14.66
C LEU A 155 1.63 13.46 14.47
N ALA A 156 2.21 13.19 13.29
CA ALA A 156 3.55 13.62 12.95
C ALA A 156 3.65 15.15 12.89
N ALA A 157 2.66 15.83 12.31
CA ALA A 157 2.62 17.28 12.23
C ALA A 157 2.48 17.94 13.62
N GLU A 158 1.57 17.43 14.46
CA GLU A 158 1.40 17.89 15.85
C GLU A 158 2.69 17.73 16.65
N THR A 159 3.31 16.55 16.58
CA THR A 159 4.59 16.24 17.24
C THR A 159 5.70 17.18 16.76
N ALA A 160 5.84 17.32 15.45
CA ALA A 160 6.87 18.20 14.87
C ALA A 160 6.68 19.66 15.29
N PHE A 161 5.46 20.16 15.30
CA PHE A 161 5.13 21.51 15.73
C PHE A 161 5.55 21.77 17.18
N ASP A 162 5.19 20.84 18.09
CA ASP A 162 5.54 20.97 19.50
C ASP A 162 7.04 20.89 19.76
N CYS A 163 7.75 19.99 19.06
CA CYS A 163 9.19 19.84 19.18
C CYS A 163 9.95 21.05 18.64
N VAL A 164 9.52 21.60 17.51
CA VAL A 164 10.11 22.83 16.92
C VAL A 164 9.89 24.04 17.86
N ARG A 165 8.69 24.20 18.42
CA ARG A 165 8.42 25.28 19.41
C ARG A 165 9.30 25.20 20.64
N LYS A 166 9.63 23.99 21.08
CA LYS A 166 10.53 23.74 22.23
C LYS A 166 12.02 23.77 21.85
N ASN A 167 12.31 23.97 20.57
CA ASN A 167 13.66 23.88 19.98
C ASN A 167 14.37 22.56 20.33
N ASP A 168 13.61 21.45 20.41
CA ASP A 168 14.10 20.11 20.69
C ASP A 168 13.49 19.12 19.70
N VAL A 169 14.27 18.73 18.69
CA VAL A 169 13.92 17.73 17.68
C VAL A 169 14.73 16.44 17.84
N SER A 170 15.22 16.19 19.04
CA SER A 170 15.91 14.94 19.37
C SER A 170 14.98 13.72 19.27
N ALA A 171 15.54 12.54 19.07
CA ALA A 171 14.80 11.29 19.09
C ALA A 171 14.01 11.11 20.41
N GLY A 172 14.55 11.60 21.53
CA GLY A 172 13.87 11.57 22.83
C GLY A 172 12.56 12.38 22.81
N ALA A 173 12.60 13.60 22.28
CA ALA A 173 11.42 14.46 22.15
C ALA A 173 10.44 13.92 21.10
N LEU A 174 10.94 13.45 19.96
CA LEU A 174 10.11 12.92 18.87
C LEU A 174 9.49 11.55 19.16
N LYS A 175 9.91 10.84 20.20
CA LYS A 175 9.31 9.57 20.66
C LYS A 175 7.81 9.71 20.95
N GLN A 176 7.36 10.87 21.43
CA GLN A 176 5.93 11.12 21.71
C GLN A 176 5.03 10.85 20.50
N TYR A 177 5.56 10.91 19.27
CA TYR A 177 4.85 10.50 18.06
C TYR A 177 4.42 9.04 18.10
N THR A 178 5.33 8.14 18.49
CA THR A 178 5.00 6.71 18.62
C THR A 178 4.01 6.46 19.75
N ASP A 179 4.19 7.15 20.88
CA ASP A 179 3.30 7.03 22.03
C ASP A 179 1.85 7.49 21.67
N ALA A 180 1.72 8.46 20.76
CA ALA A 180 0.42 8.91 20.24
C ALA A 180 -0.19 7.96 19.18
N ILE A 181 0.62 7.20 18.46
CA ILE A 181 0.14 6.18 17.51
C ILE A 181 -0.45 4.96 18.25
N ASP A 182 0.13 4.62 19.41
CA ASP A 182 -0.25 3.45 20.21
C ASP A 182 -1.58 3.65 20.98
N GLN A 183 -2.14 4.87 20.99
CA GLN A 183 -3.44 5.25 21.59
C GLN A 183 -4.59 5.13 20.58
#